data_aeee8270fa29809027263ba203a3ea31
#
_entry.id   aeee8270fa29809027263ba203a3ea31
#
_cell.length_a   1.000
_cell.length_b   1.000
_cell.length_c   1.000
_cell.angle_alpha   90.00
_cell.angle_beta   90.00
_cell.angle_gamma   90.00
#
_symmetry.space_group_name_H-M   'P 1'
#
loop_
_entity.id
_entity.type
_entity.pdbx_description
1 polymer ?
#
loop_
_entity_poly.entity_id
_entity_poly.type
_entity_poly.pdbx_seq_one_letter_code
_entity_poly.pdbx_strand_id
1 'polypeptide(L)'
;MSYCVKCGVELDEGAERCPLCGTPAWKPDETEPRYFPTKPAEVPRASRRAAAALLTAMLASVSLCCGLLNLILPTEHPWALYVAGAAVMLWIWFALPMLVRGIPIFFRLTVDVAAIGIYVWIISVALHGGRWFRGLVLPMLGWACVVVFLLSFLLRDGRRSRLSSIAMCIGAVGLMAMGVEYCLDRYFLEVWQPSWSLVVLVICIGLIIPSVSYTHLRAHETTL
;
A
#
# COMPACT_ATOMS: atom_id res chain seq x y z
N MET A 1 15.20 -40.93 27.97
CA MET A 1 15.51 -41.63 26.67
C MET A 1 14.55 -42.77 26.52
N SER A 2 13.75 -42.74 25.45
CA SER A 2 12.76 -43.78 25.14
C SER A 2 13.23 -44.60 23.95
N TYR A 3 12.97 -45.93 23.99
CA TYR A 3 13.34 -46.84 22.90
C TYR A 3 12.11 -47.53 22.34
N CYS A 4 12.12 -47.79 21.02
CA CYS A 4 11.03 -48.51 20.38
C CYS A 4 11.07 -49.99 20.86
N VAL A 5 9.93 -50.50 21.38
CA VAL A 5 9.79 -51.88 21.88
C VAL A 5 9.97 -52.96 20.77
N LYS A 6 9.78 -52.56 19.48
CA LYS A 6 9.81 -53.49 18.34
C LYS A 6 11.14 -53.51 17.60
N CYS A 7 11.80 -52.36 17.41
CA CYS A 7 13.05 -52.28 16.64
C CYS A 7 14.23 -51.74 17.42
N GLY A 8 14.08 -51.41 18.72
CA GLY A 8 15.16 -51.00 19.60
C GLY A 8 15.78 -49.63 19.29
N VAL A 9 15.23 -48.87 18.36
CA VAL A 9 15.74 -47.56 18.00
C VAL A 9 15.42 -46.57 19.12
N GLU A 10 16.34 -45.65 19.39
CA GLU A 10 16.14 -44.55 20.30
C GLU A 10 15.13 -43.58 19.72
N LEU A 11 14.10 -43.25 20.50
CA LEU A 11 13.03 -42.36 20.11
C LEU A 11 13.23 -41.01 20.80
N ASP A 12 13.00 -39.95 20.07
CA ASP A 12 12.93 -38.59 20.62
C ASP A 12 11.79 -38.50 21.65
N GLU A 13 11.97 -37.71 22.71
CA GLU A 13 11.02 -37.59 23.83
C GLU A 13 9.60 -37.15 23.41
N GLY A 14 9.49 -36.57 22.22
CA GLY A 14 8.20 -36.16 21.61
C GLY A 14 7.56 -37.18 20.69
N ALA A 15 8.20 -38.26 20.33
CA ALA A 15 7.73 -39.18 19.31
C ALA A 15 6.50 -39.98 19.78
N GLU A 16 5.36 -39.85 19.08
CA GLU A 16 4.13 -40.64 19.30
C GLU A 16 4.21 -42.03 18.63
N ARG A 17 5.03 -42.15 17.58
CA ARG A 17 5.25 -43.40 16.83
C ARG A 17 6.71 -43.50 16.39
N CYS A 18 7.19 -44.74 16.33
CA CYS A 18 8.52 -44.97 15.79
C CYS A 18 8.59 -44.66 14.28
N PRO A 19 9.53 -43.83 13.81
CA PRO A 19 9.64 -43.45 12.40
C PRO A 19 10.06 -44.62 11.49
N LEU A 20 10.66 -45.65 12.02
CA LEU A 20 11.15 -46.82 11.27
C LEU A 20 10.12 -47.93 11.13
N CYS A 21 9.35 -48.26 12.17
CA CYS A 21 8.43 -49.41 12.15
C CYS A 21 6.94 -49.03 12.37
N GLY A 22 6.64 -47.75 12.58
CA GLY A 22 5.27 -47.26 12.79
C GLY A 22 4.64 -47.71 14.14
N THR A 23 5.37 -48.43 15.00
CA THR A 23 4.86 -48.90 16.30
C THR A 23 4.61 -47.70 17.21
N PRO A 24 3.44 -47.61 17.89
CA PRO A 24 3.16 -46.52 18.82
C PRO A 24 4.18 -46.58 19.98
N ALA A 25 4.75 -45.42 20.32
CA ALA A 25 5.67 -45.32 21.44
C ALA A 25 4.88 -45.45 22.75
N TRP A 26 5.25 -46.44 23.57
CA TRP A 26 4.67 -46.60 24.90
C TRP A 26 5.33 -45.59 25.85
N LYS A 27 4.52 -44.68 26.40
CA LYS A 27 4.95 -43.72 27.40
C LYS A 27 4.28 -44.09 28.72
N PRO A 28 5.07 -44.49 29.73
CA PRO A 28 4.52 -44.65 31.08
C PRO A 28 4.03 -43.25 31.52
N ASP A 29 2.84 -43.23 32.09
CA ASP A 29 2.08 -42.03 32.52
C ASP A 29 2.88 -40.75 32.68
N GLU A 30 2.80 -39.86 31.70
CA GLU A 30 3.22 -38.46 31.85
C GLU A 30 2.20 -37.73 32.75
N THR A 31 2.35 -37.86 34.04
CA THR A 31 1.55 -37.18 35.06
C THR A 31 2.01 -35.74 35.32
N GLU A 32 3.13 -35.33 34.74
CA GLU A 32 3.60 -33.95 34.86
C GLU A 32 3.08 -33.08 33.74
N PRO A 33 2.38 -31.95 34.07
CA PRO A 33 1.98 -31.00 33.06
C PRO A 33 3.22 -30.43 32.37
N ARG A 34 3.28 -30.50 31.03
CA ARG A 34 4.38 -29.94 30.25
C ARG A 34 4.49 -28.44 30.55
N TYR A 35 5.66 -28.01 31.04
CA TYR A 35 5.93 -26.64 31.42
C TYR A 35 5.84 -25.66 30.24
N PHE A 36 5.98 -26.12 28.99
CA PHE A 36 5.89 -25.34 27.78
C PHE A 36 4.85 -25.95 26.83
N PRO A 37 3.96 -25.15 26.26
CA PRO A 37 3.02 -25.62 25.25
C PRO A 37 3.80 -26.13 24.03
N THR A 38 3.61 -27.40 23.68
CA THR A 38 4.28 -28.06 22.53
C THR A 38 3.70 -27.60 21.17
N LYS A 39 2.60 -26.90 21.20
CA LYS A 39 2.02 -26.25 19.99
C LYS A 39 2.12 -24.74 20.16
N PRO A 40 2.65 -24.01 19.17
CA PRO A 40 2.58 -22.55 19.20
C PRO A 40 1.11 -22.15 19.37
N ALA A 41 0.85 -21.22 20.30
CA ALA A 41 -0.50 -20.68 20.48
C ALA A 41 -1.00 -20.13 19.12
N GLU A 42 -2.11 -20.68 18.63
CA GLU A 42 -2.73 -20.15 17.42
C GLU A 42 -3.25 -18.74 17.73
N VAL A 43 -2.42 -17.75 17.41
CA VAL A 43 -2.86 -16.35 17.50
C VAL A 43 -3.93 -16.14 16.42
N PRO A 44 -5.18 -15.84 16.82
CA PRO A 44 -6.23 -15.62 15.84
C PRO A 44 -5.83 -14.46 14.91
N ARG A 45 -5.77 -14.74 13.63
CA ARG A 45 -5.46 -13.70 12.62
C ARG A 45 -6.52 -12.62 12.71
N ALA A 46 -6.09 -11.40 12.94
CA ALA A 46 -6.99 -10.24 12.95
C ALA A 46 -7.82 -10.21 11.66
N SER A 47 -9.13 -10.23 11.79
CA SER A 47 -10.00 -10.20 10.62
C SER A 47 -9.90 -8.83 9.96
N ARG A 48 -9.89 -8.78 8.63
CA ARG A 48 -9.87 -7.51 7.88
C ARG A 48 -11.05 -6.60 8.25
N ARG A 49 -12.20 -7.20 8.58
CA ARG A 49 -13.39 -6.46 9.03
C ARG A 49 -13.15 -5.80 10.39
N ALA A 50 -12.51 -6.52 11.34
CA ALA A 50 -12.17 -5.95 12.62
C ALA A 50 -11.17 -4.78 12.49
N ALA A 51 -10.15 -4.94 11.62
CA ALA A 51 -9.21 -3.86 11.34
C ALA A 51 -9.90 -2.64 10.69
N ALA A 52 -10.80 -2.85 9.73
CA ALA A 52 -11.57 -1.77 9.12
C ALA A 52 -12.50 -1.09 10.12
N ALA A 53 -13.16 -1.84 11.02
CA ALA A 53 -14.01 -1.29 12.07
C ALA A 53 -13.19 -0.45 13.07
N LEU A 54 -12.01 -0.94 13.47
CA LEU A 54 -11.10 -0.20 14.34
C LEU A 54 -10.67 1.11 13.70
N LEU A 55 -10.22 1.07 12.43
CA LEU A 55 -9.82 2.26 11.68
C LEU A 55 -10.99 3.25 11.56
N THR A 56 -12.20 2.77 11.26
CA THR A 56 -13.40 3.61 11.19
C THR A 56 -13.69 4.29 12.53
N ALA A 57 -13.62 3.54 13.64
CA ALA A 57 -13.83 4.08 14.97
C ALA A 57 -12.79 5.15 15.34
N MET A 58 -11.51 4.92 15.01
CA MET A 58 -10.43 5.88 15.26
C MET A 58 -10.64 7.18 14.45
N LEU A 59 -10.92 7.07 13.16
CA LEU A 59 -11.13 8.25 12.29
C LEU A 59 -12.38 9.02 12.69
N ALA A 60 -13.47 8.32 13.03
CA ALA A 60 -14.71 8.94 13.53
C ALA A 60 -14.48 9.65 14.87
N SER A 61 -13.76 9.03 15.79
CA SER A 61 -13.43 9.63 17.10
C SER A 61 -12.62 10.93 16.94
N VAL A 62 -11.57 10.91 16.10
CA VAL A 62 -10.76 12.12 15.84
C VAL A 62 -11.60 13.21 15.19
N SER A 63 -12.42 12.87 14.21
CA SER A 63 -13.30 13.85 13.55
C SER A 63 -14.32 14.45 14.49
N LEU A 64 -14.91 13.63 15.37
CA LEU A 64 -15.85 14.07 16.38
C LEU A 64 -15.19 15.00 17.41
N CYS A 65 -14.03 14.61 17.94
CA CYS A 65 -13.28 15.44 18.89
C CYS A 65 -12.91 16.80 18.28
N CYS A 66 -12.39 16.81 17.05
CA CYS A 66 -12.06 18.06 16.35
C CYS A 66 -13.31 18.91 16.07
N GLY A 67 -14.44 18.27 15.72
CA GLY A 67 -15.72 18.94 15.52
C GLY A 67 -16.23 19.60 16.80
N LEU A 68 -16.20 18.89 17.94
CA LEU A 68 -16.58 19.44 19.23
C LEU A 68 -15.66 20.59 19.67
N LEU A 69 -14.36 20.45 19.49
CA LEU A 69 -13.40 21.53 19.78
C LEU A 69 -13.69 22.78 18.92
N ASN A 70 -14.01 22.60 17.65
CA ASN A 70 -14.35 23.71 16.76
C ASN A 70 -15.66 24.41 17.12
N LEU A 71 -16.60 23.70 17.81
CA LEU A 71 -17.83 24.29 18.34
C LEU A 71 -17.60 25.06 19.63
N ILE A 72 -16.68 24.58 20.50
CA ILE A 72 -16.40 25.17 21.80
C ILE A 72 -15.48 26.38 21.67
N LEU A 73 -14.47 26.28 20.77
CA LEU A 73 -13.52 27.35 20.53
C LEU A 73 -14.06 28.30 19.46
N PRO A 74 -14.21 29.60 19.74
CA PRO A 74 -14.64 30.55 18.75
C PRO A 74 -13.51 30.78 17.74
N THR A 75 -13.55 30.05 16.61
CA THR A 75 -12.60 30.17 15.52
C THR A 75 -13.29 30.77 14.32
N GLU A 76 -12.62 31.71 13.64
CA GLU A 76 -13.13 32.36 12.43
C GLU A 76 -13.32 31.39 11.26
N HIS A 77 -12.59 30.25 11.27
CA HIS A 77 -12.63 29.25 10.22
C HIS A 77 -12.97 27.85 10.76
N PRO A 78 -13.84 27.10 10.06
CA PRO A 78 -14.24 25.75 10.45
C PRO A 78 -13.13 24.72 10.09
N TRP A 79 -11.97 24.78 10.77
CA TRP A 79 -10.83 23.92 10.50
C TRP A 79 -11.14 22.41 10.71
N ALA A 80 -12.13 22.10 11.56
CA ALA A 80 -12.57 20.72 11.78
C ALA A 80 -13.11 20.05 10.50
N LEU A 81 -13.63 20.82 9.53
CA LEU A 81 -14.07 20.29 8.23
C LEU A 81 -12.89 19.74 7.40
N TYR A 82 -11.72 20.35 7.54
CA TYR A 82 -10.53 19.84 6.86
C TYR A 82 -10.08 18.51 7.45
N VAL A 83 -10.13 18.38 8.77
CA VAL A 83 -9.80 17.12 9.47
C VAL A 83 -10.82 16.04 9.12
N ALA A 84 -12.11 16.36 9.13
CA ALA A 84 -13.17 15.42 8.76
C ALA A 84 -13.04 14.98 7.29
N GLY A 85 -12.75 15.89 6.38
CA GLY A 85 -12.50 15.57 4.97
C GLY A 85 -11.29 14.66 4.77
N ALA A 86 -10.19 14.94 5.47
CA ALA A 86 -9.00 14.08 5.46
C ALA A 86 -9.31 12.68 6.03
N ALA A 87 -10.10 12.60 7.11
CA ALA A 87 -10.51 11.33 7.69
C ALA A 87 -11.37 10.50 6.72
N VAL A 88 -12.31 11.13 6.00
CA VAL A 88 -13.10 10.47 4.95
C VAL A 88 -12.20 9.97 3.82
N MET A 89 -11.22 10.77 3.39
CA MET A 89 -10.25 10.38 2.36
C MET A 89 -9.43 9.15 2.78
N LEU A 90 -8.89 9.17 4.01
CA LEU A 90 -8.16 8.03 4.57
C LEU A 90 -9.06 6.80 4.71
N TRP A 91 -10.32 6.98 5.05
CA TRP A 91 -11.28 5.89 5.12
C TRP A 91 -11.52 5.26 3.73
N ILE A 92 -11.68 6.05 2.68
CA ILE A 92 -11.82 5.57 1.29
C ILE A 92 -10.56 4.79 0.88
N TRP A 93 -9.36 5.24 1.23
CA TRP A 93 -8.12 4.61 0.81
C TRP A 93 -7.82 3.30 1.53
N PHE A 94 -8.14 3.21 2.83
CA PHE A 94 -7.72 2.08 3.67
C PHE A 94 -8.88 1.18 4.10
N ALA A 95 -9.98 1.76 4.59
CA ALA A 95 -11.10 0.97 5.11
C ALA A 95 -11.94 0.35 3.98
N LEU A 96 -12.23 1.12 2.93
CA LEU A 96 -13.06 0.66 1.81
C LEU A 96 -12.49 -0.61 1.13
N PRO A 97 -11.18 -0.72 0.80
CA PRO A 97 -10.62 -1.93 0.21
C PRO A 97 -10.59 -3.13 1.18
N MET A 98 -10.60 -2.89 2.48
CA MET A 98 -10.70 -3.96 3.47
C MET A 98 -12.12 -4.53 3.57
N LEU A 99 -13.13 -3.71 3.37
CA LEU A 99 -14.54 -4.07 3.45
C LEU A 99 -15.05 -4.70 2.16
N VAL A 100 -14.72 -4.12 1.02
CA VAL A 100 -15.21 -4.55 -0.30
C VAL A 100 -14.12 -5.30 -1.04
N ARG A 101 -14.39 -6.58 -1.35
CA ARG A 101 -13.48 -7.43 -2.11
C ARG A 101 -13.80 -7.39 -3.61
N GLY A 102 -12.77 -7.51 -4.46
CA GLY A 102 -12.98 -7.68 -5.89
C GLY A 102 -13.23 -6.38 -6.67
N ILE A 103 -13.00 -5.23 -6.07
CA ILE A 103 -13.08 -3.95 -6.80
C ILE A 103 -11.98 -3.94 -7.88
N PRO A 104 -12.31 -3.72 -9.16
CA PRO A 104 -11.32 -3.59 -10.22
C PRO A 104 -10.40 -2.39 -9.94
N ILE A 105 -9.11 -2.56 -10.21
CA ILE A 105 -8.07 -1.56 -9.90
C ILE A 105 -8.40 -0.18 -10.49
N PHE A 106 -8.92 -0.13 -11.71
CA PHE A 106 -9.28 1.13 -12.37
C PHE A 106 -10.42 1.86 -11.66
N PHE A 107 -11.46 1.13 -11.21
CA PHE A 107 -12.55 1.73 -10.45
C PHE A 107 -12.03 2.30 -9.11
N ARG A 108 -11.17 1.56 -8.41
CA ARG A 108 -10.54 2.03 -7.18
C ARG A 108 -9.74 3.31 -7.40
N LEU A 109 -8.87 3.33 -8.42
CA LEU A 109 -8.09 4.52 -8.76
C LEU A 109 -8.98 5.72 -9.11
N THR A 110 -10.09 5.50 -9.82
CA THR A 110 -11.05 6.57 -10.14
C THR A 110 -11.67 7.15 -8.86
N VAL A 111 -12.08 6.30 -7.92
CA VAL A 111 -12.65 6.73 -6.63
C VAL A 111 -11.59 7.50 -5.81
N ASP A 112 -10.35 7.01 -5.78
CA ASP A 112 -9.26 7.66 -5.04
C ASP A 112 -8.95 9.06 -5.61
N VAL A 113 -8.85 9.19 -6.93
CA VAL A 113 -8.62 10.48 -7.61
C VAL A 113 -9.80 11.42 -7.40
N ALA A 114 -11.04 10.92 -7.53
CA ALA A 114 -12.24 11.71 -7.28
C ALA A 114 -12.30 12.23 -5.83
N ALA A 115 -11.96 11.38 -4.86
CA ALA A 115 -11.91 11.75 -3.44
C ALA A 115 -10.90 12.89 -3.19
N ILE A 116 -9.69 12.78 -3.77
CA ILE A 116 -8.68 13.85 -3.69
C ILE A 116 -9.21 15.14 -4.32
N GLY A 117 -9.74 15.04 -5.54
CA GLY A 117 -10.26 16.20 -6.29
C GLY A 117 -11.37 16.93 -5.54
N ILE A 118 -12.34 16.19 -4.99
CA ILE A 118 -13.45 16.74 -4.20
C ILE A 118 -12.91 17.38 -2.91
N TYR A 119 -12.00 16.71 -2.21
CA TYR A 119 -11.44 17.23 -0.98
C TYR A 119 -10.70 18.54 -1.19
N VAL A 120 -9.81 18.61 -2.19
CA VAL A 120 -9.05 19.83 -2.49
C VAL A 120 -9.98 20.92 -3.07
N TRP A 121 -11.04 20.54 -3.77
CA TRP A 121 -12.07 21.51 -4.21
C TRP A 121 -12.80 22.14 -3.03
N ILE A 122 -13.21 21.36 -2.02
CA ILE A 122 -13.84 21.88 -0.79
C ILE A 122 -12.89 22.88 -0.09
N ILE A 123 -11.61 22.54 0.05
CA ILE A 123 -10.60 23.46 0.60
C ILE A 123 -10.50 24.74 -0.23
N SER A 124 -10.48 24.62 -1.55
CA SER A 124 -10.42 25.76 -2.46
C SER A 124 -11.61 26.69 -2.31
N VAL A 125 -12.82 26.15 -2.16
CA VAL A 125 -14.02 26.94 -1.91
C VAL A 125 -13.93 27.67 -0.57
N ALA A 126 -13.53 26.98 0.48
CA ALA A 126 -13.41 27.56 1.82
C ALA A 126 -12.35 28.67 1.93
N LEU A 127 -11.27 28.55 1.16
CA LEU A 127 -10.17 29.54 1.11
C LEU A 127 -10.35 30.59 0.00
N HIS A 128 -11.50 30.63 -0.68
CA HIS A 128 -11.75 31.50 -1.85
C HIS A 128 -10.66 31.35 -2.94
N GLY A 129 -10.05 30.17 -3.04
CA GLY A 129 -8.88 29.86 -3.86
C GLY A 129 -9.18 29.34 -5.27
N GLY A 130 -10.30 29.70 -5.89
CA GLY A 130 -10.70 29.17 -7.19
C GLY A 130 -9.70 29.38 -8.33
N ARG A 131 -8.79 30.32 -8.20
CA ARG A 131 -7.72 30.58 -9.18
C ARG A 131 -6.61 29.52 -9.11
N TRP A 132 -6.09 29.24 -7.92
CA TRP A 132 -5.03 28.25 -7.76
C TRP A 132 -5.55 26.81 -7.97
N PHE A 133 -6.80 26.55 -7.60
CA PHE A 133 -7.40 25.24 -7.85
C PHE A 133 -7.46 24.92 -9.34
N ARG A 134 -7.99 25.84 -10.16
CA ARG A 134 -8.13 25.64 -11.61
C ARG A 134 -6.77 25.73 -12.33
N GLY A 135 -5.90 26.63 -11.91
CA GLY A 135 -4.63 26.88 -12.58
C GLY A 135 -3.51 25.89 -12.22
N LEU A 136 -3.52 25.35 -11.00
CA LEU A 136 -2.46 24.49 -10.52
C LEU A 136 -2.96 23.09 -10.19
N VAL A 137 -3.95 22.96 -9.27
CA VAL A 137 -4.33 21.65 -8.74
C VAL A 137 -4.99 20.77 -9.81
N LEU A 138 -5.90 21.32 -10.56
CA LEU A 138 -6.64 20.55 -11.57
C LEU A 138 -5.72 19.97 -12.66
N PRO A 139 -4.78 20.72 -13.27
CA PRO A 139 -3.84 20.15 -14.22
C PRO A 139 -2.85 19.17 -13.57
N MET A 140 -2.39 19.41 -12.33
CA MET A 140 -1.55 18.46 -11.62
C MET A 140 -2.27 17.14 -11.33
N LEU A 141 -3.52 17.22 -10.87
CA LEU A 141 -4.34 16.04 -10.61
C LEU A 141 -4.64 15.27 -11.91
N GLY A 142 -4.92 15.99 -13.00
CA GLY A 142 -5.10 15.41 -14.33
C GLY A 142 -3.85 14.68 -14.81
N TRP A 143 -2.66 15.30 -14.66
CA TRP A 143 -1.41 14.66 -15.02
C TRP A 143 -1.12 13.41 -14.16
N ALA A 144 -1.27 13.52 -12.84
CA ALA A 144 -1.12 12.39 -11.95
C ALA A 144 -2.06 11.24 -12.31
N CYS A 145 -3.31 11.55 -12.64
CA CYS A 145 -4.30 10.60 -13.12
C CYS A 145 -3.79 9.86 -14.37
N VAL A 146 -3.34 10.58 -15.39
CA VAL A 146 -2.81 9.99 -16.63
C VAL A 146 -1.65 9.04 -16.34
N VAL A 147 -0.65 9.47 -15.55
CA VAL A 147 0.53 8.66 -15.23
C VAL A 147 0.15 7.40 -14.44
N VAL A 148 -0.72 7.52 -13.43
CA VAL A 148 -1.14 6.38 -12.59
C VAL A 148 -1.99 5.39 -13.38
N PHE A 149 -2.92 5.86 -14.22
CA PHE A 149 -3.73 4.97 -15.07
C PHE A 149 -2.87 4.28 -16.13
N LEU A 150 -1.94 5.01 -16.76
CA LEU A 150 -1.00 4.44 -17.72
C LEU A 150 -0.13 3.36 -17.06
N LEU A 151 0.45 3.65 -15.89
CA LEU A 151 1.25 2.68 -15.13
C LEU A 151 0.41 1.45 -14.76
N SER A 152 -0.81 1.64 -14.27
CA SER A 152 -1.71 0.55 -13.91
C SER A 152 -2.09 -0.31 -15.11
N PHE A 153 -2.28 0.31 -16.28
CA PHE A 153 -2.52 -0.39 -17.54
C PHE A 153 -1.30 -1.21 -17.97
N LEU A 154 -0.11 -0.60 -17.92
CA LEU A 154 1.15 -1.27 -18.27
C LEU A 154 1.48 -2.43 -17.32
N LEU A 155 1.17 -2.31 -16.02
CA LEU A 155 1.42 -3.35 -15.03
C LEU A 155 0.34 -4.45 -14.99
N ARG A 156 -0.76 -4.29 -15.72
CA ARG A 156 -1.85 -5.27 -15.75
C ARG A 156 -1.43 -6.61 -16.32
N ASP A 157 -0.46 -6.63 -17.23
CA ASP A 157 0.02 -7.85 -17.87
C ASP A 157 0.99 -8.60 -16.93
N GLY A 158 0.46 -9.60 -16.20
CA GLY A 158 1.19 -10.36 -15.17
C GLY A 158 2.32 -11.28 -15.70
N ARG A 159 2.56 -11.32 -17.03
CA ARG A 159 3.63 -12.10 -17.64
C ARG A 159 4.99 -11.42 -17.62
N ARG A 160 5.07 -10.18 -17.15
CA ARG A 160 6.31 -9.39 -17.14
C ARG A 160 7.23 -9.75 -15.98
N SER A 161 8.54 -9.60 -16.20
CA SER A 161 9.53 -9.79 -15.14
C SER A 161 9.39 -8.71 -14.04
N ARG A 162 9.76 -9.04 -12.80
CA ARG A 162 9.76 -8.07 -11.69
C ARG A 162 10.62 -6.84 -11.98
N LEU A 163 11.76 -7.04 -12.64
CA LEU A 163 12.67 -5.97 -13.03
C LEU A 163 12.04 -5.01 -14.04
N SER A 164 11.32 -5.54 -15.04
CA SER A 164 10.57 -4.71 -15.99
C SER A 164 9.49 -3.88 -15.31
N SER A 165 8.80 -4.44 -14.31
CA SER A 165 7.81 -3.70 -13.53
C SER A 165 8.45 -2.57 -12.71
N ILE A 166 9.60 -2.81 -12.09
CA ILE A 166 10.36 -1.80 -11.36
C ILE A 166 10.82 -0.69 -12.32
N ALA A 167 11.35 -1.03 -13.49
CA ALA A 167 11.77 -0.05 -14.49
C ALA A 167 10.61 0.86 -14.94
N MET A 168 9.40 0.28 -15.13
CA MET A 168 8.20 1.07 -15.45
C MET A 168 7.79 2.01 -14.30
N CYS A 169 7.87 1.54 -13.04
CA CYS A 169 7.62 2.39 -11.89
C CYS A 169 8.62 3.57 -11.80
N ILE A 170 9.91 3.31 -12.05
CA ILE A 170 10.95 4.36 -12.10
C ILE A 170 10.64 5.36 -13.22
N GLY A 171 10.27 4.88 -14.41
CA GLY A 171 9.87 5.74 -15.53
C GLY A 171 8.65 6.61 -15.20
N ALA A 172 7.65 6.04 -14.51
CA ALA A 172 6.48 6.79 -14.06
C ALA A 172 6.84 7.90 -13.05
N VAL A 173 7.82 7.69 -12.18
CA VAL A 173 8.33 8.73 -11.26
C VAL A 173 8.97 9.87 -12.05
N GLY A 174 9.79 9.58 -13.05
CA GLY A 174 10.37 10.61 -13.93
C GLY A 174 9.31 11.42 -14.69
N LEU A 175 8.31 10.75 -15.26
CA LEU A 175 7.18 11.41 -15.93
C LEU A 175 6.37 12.26 -14.96
N MET A 176 6.13 11.78 -13.73
CA MET A 176 5.42 12.53 -12.70
C MET A 176 6.18 13.82 -12.35
N ALA A 177 7.49 13.74 -12.12
CA ALA A 177 8.32 14.90 -11.83
C ALA A 177 8.26 15.97 -12.93
N MET A 178 8.36 15.56 -14.21
CA MET A 178 8.25 16.47 -15.36
C MET A 178 6.91 17.19 -15.40
N GLY A 179 5.81 16.48 -15.20
CA GLY A 179 4.48 17.09 -15.23
C GLY A 179 4.22 18.01 -14.05
N VAL A 180 4.73 17.68 -12.88
CA VAL A 180 4.62 18.55 -11.70
C VAL A 180 5.37 19.86 -11.94
N GLU A 181 6.64 19.82 -12.40
CA GLU A 181 7.42 21.02 -12.71
C GLU A 181 6.75 21.84 -13.82
N TYR A 182 6.27 21.20 -14.88
CA TYR A 182 5.53 21.89 -15.93
C TYR A 182 4.31 22.66 -15.40
N CYS A 183 3.51 22.04 -14.53
CA CYS A 183 2.34 22.68 -13.94
C CYS A 183 2.72 23.86 -13.02
N LEU A 184 3.80 23.70 -12.24
CA LEU A 184 4.32 24.75 -11.36
C LEU A 184 4.85 25.95 -12.17
N ASP A 185 5.68 25.69 -13.17
CA ASP A 185 6.27 26.72 -14.02
C ASP A 185 5.19 27.50 -14.79
N ARG A 186 4.21 26.79 -15.34
CA ARG A 186 3.08 27.44 -16.04
C ARG A 186 2.23 28.31 -15.13
N TYR A 187 2.11 27.92 -13.85
CA TYR A 187 1.33 28.69 -12.89
C TYR A 187 2.08 29.89 -12.32
N PHE A 188 3.40 29.76 -12.01
CA PHE A 188 4.18 30.80 -11.35
C PHE A 188 5.03 31.65 -12.30
N LEU A 189 5.59 31.03 -13.35
CA LEU A 189 6.56 31.67 -14.24
C LEU A 189 5.99 31.99 -15.63
N GLU A 190 4.82 31.42 -15.97
CA GLU A 190 4.18 31.48 -17.31
C GLU A 190 5.03 30.86 -18.44
N VAL A 191 6.29 30.51 -18.17
CA VAL A 191 7.26 29.91 -19.10
C VAL A 191 7.77 28.61 -18.50
N TRP A 192 7.85 27.54 -19.30
CA TRP A 192 8.40 26.27 -18.88
C TRP A 192 9.94 26.31 -18.92
N GLN A 193 10.58 26.12 -17.75
CA GLN A 193 12.03 26.07 -17.59
C GLN A 193 12.42 24.83 -16.77
N PRO A 194 12.47 23.64 -17.41
CA PRO A 194 12.77 22.41 -16.70
C PRO A 194 14.15 22.47 -16.06
N SER A 195 14.23 22.23 -14.77
CA SER A 195 15.47 22.28 -13.97
C SER A 195 15.66 20.99 -13.15
N TRP A 196 14.93 20.85 -12.07
CA TRP A 196 15.06 19.70 -11.17
C TRP A 196 14.43 18.42 -11.75
N SER A 197 13.36 18.51 -12.54
CA SER A 197 12.74 17.34 -13.15
C SER A 197 13.64 16.68 -14.21
N LEU A 198 14.48 17.47 -14.90
CA LEU A 198 15.50 16.91 -15.81
C LEU A 198 16.52 16.06 -15.05
N VAL A 199 16.97 16.52 -13.87
CA VAL A 199 17.89 15.75 -13.03
C VAL A 199 17.25 14.43 -12.60
N VAL A 200 15.98 14.48 -12.14
CA VAL A 200 15.23 13.28 -11.78
C VAL A 200 15.07 12.34 -12.98
N LEU A 201 14.75 12.88 -14.14
CA LEU A 201 14.60 12.10 -15.38
C LEU A 201 15.89 11.39 -15.78
N VAL A 202 17.03 12.08 -15.74
CA VAL A 202 18.34 11.49 -16.05
C VAL A 202 18.68 10.36 -15.09
N ILE A 203 18.42 10.56 -13.78
CA ILE A 203 18.61 9.51 -12.77
C ILE A 203 17.71 8.30 -13.07
N CYS A 204 16.44 8.54 -13.38
CA CYS A 204 15.49 7.48 -13.73
C CYS A 204 15.97 6.69 -14.96
N ILE A 205 16.44 7.36 -16.02
CA ILE A 205 16.98 6.71 -17.22
C ILE A 205 18.21 5.87 -16.85
N GLY A 206 19.13 6.43 -16.04
CA GLY A 206 20.33 5.71 -15.58
C GLY A 206 20.01 4.43 -14.79
N LEU A 207 18.90 4.41 -14.05
CA LEU A 207 18.43 3.22 -13.33
C LEU A 207 17.67 2.22 -14.21
N ILE A 208 17.00 2.70 -15.25
CA ILE A 208 16.24 1.85 -16.18
C ILE A 208 17.19 1.06 -17.09
N ILE A 209 18.26 1.66 -17.59
CA ILE A 209 19.21 1.03 -18.54
C ILE A 209 19.74 -0.31 -18.01
N PRO A 210 20.35 -0.41 -16.80
CA PRO A 210 20.85 -1.68 -16.28
C PRO A 210 19.72 -2.68 -16.01
N SER A 211 18.54 -2.22 -15.61
CA SER A 211 17.39 -3.10 -15.37
C SER A 211 16.89 -3.77 -16.63
N VAL A 212 16.86 -3.04 -17.75
CA VAL A 212 16.47 -3.56 -19.07
C VAL A 212 17.57 -4.44 -19.65
N SER A 213 18.84 -4.04 -19.56
CA SER A 213 19.98 -4.83 -20.05
C SER A 213 20.04 -6.21 -19.37
N TYR A 214 19.85 -6.26 -18.05
CA TYR A 214 19.84 -7.53 -17.31
C TYR A 214 18.68 -8.45 -17.73
N THR A 215 17.50 -7.90 -18.02
CA THR A 215 16.36 -8.71 -18.50
C THR A 215 16.62 -9.30 -19.87
N HIS A 216 17.29 -8.57 -20.77
CA HIS A 216 17.70 -9.06 -22.09
C HIS A 216 18.74 -10.18 -21.99
N LEU A 217 19.79 -10.02 -21.18
CA LEU A 217 20.82 -11.03 -20.98
C LEU A 217 20.23 -12.35 -20.45
N ARG A 218 19.34 -12.28 -19.46
CA ARG A 218 18.69 -13.46 -18.90
C ARG A 218 17.76 -14.17 -19.88
N ALA A 219 17.11 -13.44 -20.78
CA ALA A 219 16.29 -14.04 -21.82
C ALA A 219 17.12 -14.88 -22.82
N HIS A 220 18.35 -14.47 -23.11
CA HIS A 220 19.28 -15.21 -23.95
C HIS A 220 19.82 -16.49 -23.29
N GLU A 221 20.05 -16.49 -21.98
CA GLU A 221 20.53 -17.68 -21.26
C GLU A 221 19.45 -18.79 -21.16
N THR A 222 18.18 -18.45 -21.21
CA THR A 222 17.07 -19.42 -21.12
C THR A 222 16.68 -20.02 -22.47
N THR A 223 17.26 -19.55 -23.58
CA THR A 223 17.02 -20.05 -24.96
C THR A 223 18.15 -20.95 -25.49
N LEU A 224 19.20 -21.18 -24.71
CA LEU A 224 20.25 -22.17 -24.91
C LEU A 224 20.02 -23.40 -24.04
#